data_4ec057c50437b45c03460c83435c5d18
#
_entry.id   4ec057c50437b45c03460c83435c5d18
#
_cell.length_a   1.000
_cell.length_b   1.000
_cell.length_c   1.000
_cell.angle_alpha   90.00
_cell.angle_beta   90.00
_cell.angle_gamma   90.00
#
_symmetry.space_group_name_H-M   'P 1'
#
loop_
_entity.id
_entity.type
_entity.pdbx_description
1 polymer ?
#
loop_
_entity_poly.entity_id
_entity_poly.type
_entity_poly.pdbx_seq_one_letter_code
_entity_poly.pdbx_strand_id
1 'polypeptide(L)'
;MSDTYERPRRRPPKKPNYKPLIAVMAAVLAILSVVAIAISVPGCTPRQNDPTLQSTTTPTTGPTTSAPTTVPTTVPTTIPTEPPVVKIGTATVAATGDILMHMPCVRPGKQADGSYDFAPYFAHVQDYVLSADYAVANLETTLAGTDGGYPYSGYPNFNCPDGIVTSLKNAGFDMLLTANNHTYDTQTLGFFRTQQVIAENGMDHIGTKPDAESDSYKIVEINGIRIGMINYTYETHSDPNKVDLNGGADLKENEKTLINVFLKDDVEGFKTDLAEKLADMRADGAEAIVLYIHWGEEYQTKHNSQQKKMAQAACDLGVDVIVGGHPHVIQPMELLESETDPTHKTVCLYSTGNALSNQRIAEMRLKTGHTEDGILFSFSFAKYSDGTVRVENVELLPTWVNLYTSKQTGKKVYDILPLDDQIEDWKTQFELTDSTLTQAEKSYDRTMKIVGEGLQTVQNYLASLPPVA
;
A
#
# COMPACT_ATOMS: atom_id res chain seq x y z
N MET A 1 -12.67 -33.76 1.78
CA MET A 1 -12.40 -33.66 0.34
C MET A 1 -12.25 -32.18 0.07
N SER A 2 -11.02 -31.72 -0.02
CA SER A 2 -10.70 -30.30 -0.23
C SER A 2 -10.76 -30.03 -1.73
N ASP A 3 -11.81 -29.34 -2.17
CA ASP A 3 -11.83 -28.77 -3.53
C ASP A 3 -10.89 -27.56 -3.55
N THR A 4 -9.71 -27.75 -4.10
CA THR A 4 -8.82 -26.66 -4.48
C THR A 4 -9.41 -25.99 -5.71
N TYR A 5 -10.01 -24.82 -5.49
CA TYR A 5 -10.48 -23.97 -6.58
C TYR A 5 -9.27 -23.32 -7.26
N GLU A 6 -8.81 -23.92 -8.37
CA GLU A 6 -7.80 -23.29 -9.25
C GLU A 6 -8.43 -22.12 -10.01
N ARG A 7 -7.96 -20.90 -9.75
CA ARG A 7 -8.33 -19.72 -10.55
C ARG A 7 -7.89 -19.91 -12.01
N PRO A 8 -8.72 -19.61 -13.01
CA PRO A 8 -8.29 -19.63 -14.40
C PRO A 8 -7.21 -18.58 -14.65
N ARG A 9 -6.04 -18.98 -15.16
CA ARG A 9 -4.95 -18.07 -15.57
C ARG A 9 -5.45 -17.12 -16.66
N ARG A 10 -5.59 -15.84 -16.34
CA ARG A 10 -5.93 -14.79 -17.31
C ARG A 10 -4.66 -14.24 -17.96
N ARG A 11 -4.79 -13.77 -19.20
CA ARG A 11 -3.69 -13.09 -19.90
C ARG A 11 -3.39 -11.79 -19.16
N PRO A 12 -2.09 -11.43 -18.95
CA PRO A 12 -1.74 -10.16 -18.33
C PRO A 12 -2.23 -9.01 -19.22
N PRO A 13 -2.65 -7.88 -18.61
CA PRO A 13 -2.97 -6.66 -19.33
C PRO A 13 -1.77 -6.21 -20.17
N LYS A 14 -2.03 -5.57 -21.30
CA LYS A 14 -0.95 -5.04 -22.16
C LYS A 14 -0.11 -4.06 -21.34
N LYS A 15 1.21 -4.24 -21.33
CA LYS A 15 2.14 -3.34 -20.65
C LYS A 15 1.91 -1.90 -21.11
N PRO A 16 1.90 -0.91 -20.19
CA PRO A 16 1.78 0.51 -20.52
C PRO A 16 2.88 0.92 -21.53
N ASN A 17 2.51 1.78 -22.46
CA ASN A 17 3.43 2.26 -23.49
C ASN A 17 4.10 3.56 -23.02
N TYR A 18 5.21 3.48 -22.32
CA TYR A 18 5.98 4.63 -21.81
C TYR A 18 6.72 5.46 -22.87
N LYS A 19 6.58 5.15 -24.16
CA LYS A 19 7.29 5.87 -25.23
C LYS A 19 7.09 7.40 -25.26
N PRO A 20 5.90 7.97 -25.02
CA PRO A 20 5.75 9.43 -25.01
C PRO A 20 6.45 10.11 -23.84
N LEU A 21 6.47 9.50 -22.66
CA LEU A 21 7.10 10.09 -21.47
C LEU A 21 8.63 10.12 -21.60
N ILE A 22 9.24 9.08 -22.17
CA ILE A 22 10.68 9.02 -22.46
C ILE A 22 11.09 10.11 -23.46
N ALA A 23 10.24 10.41 -24.44
CA ALA A 23 10.51 11.48 -25.42
C ALA A 23 10.48 12.88 -24.78
N VAL A 24 9.59 13.15 -23.85
CA VAL A 24 9.51 14.41 -23.11
C VAL A 24 10.71 14.57 -22.19
N MET A 25 11.09 13.51 -21.43
CA MET A 25 12.27 13.55 -20.58
C MET A 25 13.59 13.76 -21.36
N ALA A 26 13.74 13.15 -22.53
CA ALA A 26 14.89 13.36 -23.40
C ALA A 26 14.97 14.82 -23.90
N ALA A 27 13.84 15.45 -24.20
CA ALA A 27 13.78 16.85 -24.61
C ALA A 27 14.16 17.80 -23.46
N VAL A 28 13.72 17.54 -22.23
CA VAL A 28 14.06 18.33 -21.03
C VAL A 28 15.54 18.22 -20.69
N LEU A 29 16.10 17.01 -20.76
CA LEU A 29 17.54 16.79 -20.54
C LEU A 29 18.42 17.48 -21.59
N ALA A 30 17.99 17.52 -22.86
CA ALA A 30 18.68 18.24 -23.93
C ALA A 30 18.67 19.76 -23.69
N ILE A 31 17.59 20.33 -23.19
CA ILE A 31 17.46 21.76 -22.85
C ILE A 31 18.37 22.11 -21.66
N LEU A 32 18.40 21.28 -20.61
CA LEU A 32 19.26 21.49 -19.45
C LEU A 32 20.77 21.38 -19.80
N SER A 33 21.14 20.51 -20.73
CA SER A 33 22.51 20.39 -21.21
C SER A 33 22.99 21.64 -21.99
N VAL A 34 22.11 22.26 -22.76
CA VAL A 34 22.44 23.52 -23.51
C VAL A 34 22.60 24.70 -22.53
N VAL A 35 21.83 24.76 -21.45
CA VAL A 35 21.94 25.83 -20.44
C VAL A 35 23.20 25.67 -19.62
N ALA A 36 23.66 24.45 -19.31
CA ALA A 36 24.91 24.20 -18.58
C ALA A 36 26.16 24.59 -19.39
N ILE A 37 26.15 24.49 -20.72
CA ILE A 37 27.28 24.88 -21.59
C ILE A 37 27.40 26.42 -21.72
N ALA A 38 26.31 27.16 -21.49
CA ALA A 38 26.31 28.63 -21.62
C ALA A 38 26.88 29.40 -20.39
N ILE A 39 27.21 28.72 -19.28
CA ILE A 39 27.62 29.35 -18.02
C ILE A 39 29.14 29.16 -17.72
N SER A 40 29.89 28.50 -18.58
CA SER A 40 31.32 28.24 -18.33
C SER A 40 32.20 28.95 -19.37
N VAL A 41 32.78 30.08 -19.04
CA VAL A 41 34.08 30.66 -19.46
C VAL A 41 34.11 32.17 -19.09
N PRO A 42 35.25 32.86 -18.79
CA PRO A 42 36.64 32.39 -18.53
C PRO A 42 37.40 33.15 -17.39
N GLY A 43 38.58 32.62 -17.10
CA GLY A 43 39.73 33.51 -16.78
C GLY A 43 40.50 33.18 -15.52
N CYS A 44 41.67 32.57 -15.63
CA CYS A 44 42.99 33.12 -15.49
C CYS A 44 44.08 32.06 -15.43
N THR A 45 45.15 32.34 -16.15
CA THR A 45 46.31 31.52 -16.44
C THR A 45 47.40 31.55 -15.33
N PRO A 46 48.55 30.87 -15.50
CA PRO A 46 49.26 30.12 -14.46
C PRO A 46 50.56 30.76 -13.99
N ARG A 47 51.19 30.24 -12.95
CA ARG A 47 52.62 30.45 -12.68
C ARG A 47 53.34 29.16 -12.35
N GLN A 48 54.33 28.90 -13.20
CA GLN A 48 55.46 27.98 -13.03
C GLN A 48 56.32 28.36 -11.82
N ASN A 49 56.93 27.35 -11.21
CA ASN A 49 58.35 27.33 -10.89
C ASN A 49 58.80 25.94 -10.43
N ASP A 50 59.70 25.37 -11.22
CA ASP A 50 60.72 24.37 -10.91
C ASP A 50 61.97 25.14 -10.38
N PRO A 51 62.98 24.59 -9.71
CA PRO A 51 63.72 23.39 -10.07
C PRO A 51 64.44 22.58 -8.96
N THR A 52 64.86 21.36 -9.35
CA THR A 52 66.16 20.67 -9.08
C THR A 52 66.68 20.42 -7.66
N LEU A 53 66.96 19.15 -7.41
CA LEU A 53 68.38 18.75 -7.14
C LEU A 53 68.60 17.23 -7.25
N GLN A 54 69.62 16.94 -8.04
CA GLN A 54 70.23 15.62 -8.28
C GLN A 54 70.99 15.10 -7.06
N SER A 55 71.08 13.78 -6.91
CA SER A 55 72.42 13.19 -6.66
C SER A 55 72.47 11.70 -6.97
N THR A 56 73.41 11.41 -7.76
CA THR A 56 74.06 10.19 -8.26
C THR A 56 74.61 9.28 -7.15
N THR A 57 74.56 7.94 -7.36
CA THR A 57 75.78 7.09 -7.44
C THR A 57 75.46 5.66 -7.85
N THR A 58 76.08 5.19 -8.86
CA THR A 58 76.34 3.80 -9.30
C THR A 58 77.83 3.49 -9.09
N PRO A 59 78.34 2.28 -9.30
CA PRO A 59 77.92 0.89 -9.10
C PRO A 59 78.97 0.04 -8.36
N THR A 60 78.73 -1.22 -8.08
CA THR A 60 79.82 -2.21 -8.03
C THR A 60 79.35 -3.60 -8.36
N THR A 61 80.00 -4.25 -9.25
CA THR A 61 79.92 -5.55 -9.84
C THR A 61 80.43 -6.65 -8.91
N GLY A 62 79.81 -7.85 -9.04
CA GLY A 62 80.47 -9.10 -8.61
C GLY A 62 79.54 -10.32 -8.92
N PRO A 63 80.10 -11.35 -9.54
CA PRO A 63 79.26 -12.41 -10.15
C PRO A 63 79.06 -13.58 -9.21
N THR A 64 77.95 -14.36 -9.37
CA THR A 64 78.13 -15.79 -9.26
C THR A 64 76.80 -16.60 -9.21
N THR A 65 76.83 -17.69 -9.93
CA THR A 65 76.29 -19.02 -9.82
C THR A 65 74.73 -19.17 -9.83
N SER A 66 74.34 -19.69 -10.95
CA SER A 66 73.08 -20.32 -11.25
C SER A 66 72.85 -21.62 -10.46
N ALA A 67 71.76 -21.71 -9.71
CA ALA A 67 71.17 -22.98 -9.30
C ALA A 67 69.80 -23.14 -10.01
N PRO A 68 69.34 -24.36 -10.35
CA PRO A 68 68.13 -24.55 -11.15
C PRO A 68 66.91 -24.31 -10.25
N THR A 69 66.15 -23.26 -10.60
CA THR A 69 64.89 -22.95 -9.96
C THR A 69 63.80 -23.87 -10.53
N THR A 70 63.33 -24.81 -9.72
CA THR A 70 62.07 -25.50 -9.97
C THR A 70 60.95 -24.47 -9.90
N VAL A 71 60.29 -24.23 -11.04
CA VAL A 71 59.08 -23.43 -11.13
C VAL A 71 57.97 -24.18 -10.44
N PRO A 72 57.33 -23.64 -9.38
CA PRO A 72 56.10 -24.25 -8.87
C PRO A 72 55.03 -24.05 -9.91
N THR A 73 54.52 -25.14 -10.47
CA THR A 73 53.28 -25.14 -11.24
C THR A 73 52.13 -24.75 -10.31
N THR A 74 51.73 -23.50 -10.31
CA THR A 74 50.53 -23.04 -9.65
C THR A 74 49.35 -23.63 -10.45
N VAL A 75 48.72 -24.68 -9.91
CA VAL A 75 47.40 -25.13 -10.33
C VAL A 75 46.45 -23.96 -10.08
N PRO A 76 45.73 -23.46 -11.07
CA PRO A 76 44.72 -22.45 -10.84
C PRO A 76 43.67 -23.04 -9.88
N THR A 77 43.63 -22.56 -8.65
CA THR A 77 42.53 -22.84 -7.75
C THR A 77 41.31 -22.09 -8.32
N THR A 78 40.49 -22.79 -9.06
CA THR A 78 39.15 -22.28 -9.42
C THR A 78 38.40 -22.10 -8.10
N ILE A 79 38.26 -20.86 -7.64
CA ILE A 79 37.33 -20.51 -6.59
C ILE A 79 35.94 -20.90 -7.13
N PRO A 80 35.18 -21.74 -6.44
CA PRO A 80 33.81 -22.02 -6.85
C PRO A 80 33.07 -20.68 -6.86
N THR A 81 32.70 -20.21 -8.02
CA THR A 81 31.75 -19.08 -8.14
C THR A 81 30.42 -19.60 -7.63
N GLU A 82 29.88 -18.98 -6.58
CA GLU A 82 28.51 -19.26 -6.14
C GLU A 82 27.58 -19.14 -7.35
N PRO A 83 26.58 -20.00 -7.46
CA PRO A 83 25.62 -19.88 -8.56
C PRO A 83 24.94 -18.51 -8.50
N PRO A 84 24.64 -17.89 -9.65
CA PRO A 84 23.98 -16.59 -9.65
C PRO A 84 22.64 -16.66 -8.91
N VAL A 85 22.37 -15.62 -8.12
CA VAL A 85 21.07 -15.51 -7.41
C VAL A 85 20.00 -15.17 -8.44
N VAL A 86 18.95 -15.98 -8.54
CA VAL A 86 17.88 -15.80 -9.52
C VAL A 86 16.53 -15.61 -8.83
N LYS A 87 15.64 -14.84 -9.45
CA LYS A 87 14.27 -14.67 -8.99
C LYS A 87 13.48 -15.97 -9.19
N ILE A 88 12.86 -16.49 -8.13
CA ILE A 88 12.13 -17.75 -8.10
C ILE A 88 10.62 -17.59 -7.90
N GLY A 89 10.15 -16.41 -7.47
CA GLY A 89 8.74 -16.13 -7.26
C GLY A 89 8.43 -14.64 -7.24
N THR A 90 7.18 -14.28 -7.51
CA THR A 90 6.64 -12.93 -7.36
C THR A 90 5.22 -13.02 -6.80
N ALA A 91 4.92 -12.20 -5.80
CA ALA A 91 3.60 -12.07 -5.20
C ALA A 91 3.15 -10.61 -5.29
N THR A 92 2.01 -10.36 -5.93
CA THR A 92 1.43 -9.01 -6.06
C THR A 92 0.24 -8.87 -5.14
N VAL A 93 0.29 -7.87 -4.27
CA VAL A 93 -0.80 -7.49 -3.36
C VAL A 93 -1.38 -6.16 -3.82
N ALA A 94 -2.70 -6.06 -3.86
CA ALA A 94 -3.40 -4.80 -4.06
C ALA A 94 -4.15 -4.40 -2.79
N ALA A 95 -4.12 -3.12 -2.43
CA ALA A 95 -4.85 -2.57 -1.29
C ALA A 95 -5.62 -1.33 -1.69
N THR A 96 -6.85 -1.18 -1.19
CA THR A 96 -7.65 0.02 -1.40
C THR A 96 -8.08 0.63 -0.07
N GLY A 97 -8.58 1.86 -0.13
CA GLY A 97 -8.93 2.65 1.04
C GLY A 97 -10.27 2.31 1.67
N ASP A 98 -10.85 3.33 2.30
CA ASP A 98 -11.96 3.20 3.22
C ASP A 98 -13.29 2.95 2.46
N ILE A 99 -13.99 1.89 2.86
CA ILE A 99 -15.33 1.55 2.38
C ILE A 99 -16.34 1.97 3.46
N LEU A 100 -16.84 3.22 3.32
CA LEU A 100 -17.81 3.81 4.24
C LEU A 100 -19.22 3.72 3.65
N MET A 101 -20.03 2.84 4.18
CA MET A 101 -21.38 2.59 3.68
C MET A 101 -22.41 3.57 4.27
N HIS A 102 -22.27 4.85 3.94
CA HIS A 102 -23.28 5.86 4.24
C HIS A 102 -24.64 5.45 3.67
N MET A 103 -25.73 5.85 4.33
CA MET A 103 -27.09 5.49 3.87
C MET A 103 -27.40 5.83 2.39
N PRO A 104 -26.86 6.94 1.81
CA PRO A 104 -26.96 7.16 0.37
C PRO A 104 -26.27 6.09 -0.49
N CYS A 105 -25.21 5.44 0.01
CA CYS A 105 -24.57 4.29 -0.66
C CYS A 105 -25.36 3.00 -0.44
N VAL A 106 -25.96 2.82 0.75
CA VAL A 106 -26.74 1.60 1.10
C VAL A 106 -28.06 1.50 0.32
N ARG A 107 -28.82 2.61 0.27
CA ARG A 107 -30.19 2.59 -0.28
C ARG A 107 -30.30 2.12 -1.73
N PRO A 108 -29.44 2.53 -2.67
CA PRO A 108 -29.53 2.10 -4.06
C PRO A 108 -29.25 0.60 -4.25
N GLY A 109 -28.47 -0.02 -3.37
CA GLY A 109 -28.18 -1.46 -3.41
C GLY A 109 -29.37 -2.35 -3.10
N LYS A 110 -30.47 -1.81 -2.51
CA LYS A 110 -31.66 -2.59 -2.13
C LYS A 110 -32.39 -3.13 -3.35
N GLN A 111 -32.58 -4.45 -3.36
CA GLN A 111 -33.28 -5.19 -4.40
C GLN A 111 -34.79 -5.32 -4.10
N ALA A 112 -35.55 -5.78 -5.09
CA ALA A 112 -37.02 -5.94 -4.98
C ALA A 112 -37.42 -7.01 -3.98
N ASP A 113 -36.61 -8.03 -3.76
CA ASP A 113 -36.82 -9.11 -2.79
C ASP A 113 -36.38 -8.74 -1.36
N GLY A 114 -35.84 -7.52 -1.17
CA GLY A 114 -35.35 -7.01 0.11
C GLY A 114 -33.89 -7.28 0.40
N SER A 115 -33.19 -8.04 -0.43
CA SER A 115 -31.74 -8.24 -0.37
C SER A 115 -30.97 -6.97 -0.79
N TYR A 116 -29.66 -6.99 -0.67
CA TYR A 116 -28.80 -5.89 -1.09
C TYR A 116 -27.67 -6.41 -1.99
N ASP A 117 -27.46 -5.71 -3.10
CA ASP A 117 -26.39 -5.97 -4.07
C ASP A 117 -25.63 -4.68 -4.36
N PHE A 118 -24.31 -4.70 -4.14
CA PHE A 118 -23.40 -3.58 -4.38
C PHE A 118 -22.35 -3.91 -5.46
N ALA A 119 -22.46 -5.07 -6.11
CA ALA A 119 -21.52 -5.48 -7.16
C ALA A 119 -21.36 -4.44 -8.29
N PRO A 120 -22.42 -3.73 -8.73
CA PRO A 120 -22.27 -2.69 -9.73
C PRO A 120 -21.32 -1.54 -9.35
N TYR A 121 -21.10 -1.29 -8.04
CA TYR A 121 -20.22 -0.21 -7.59
C TYR A 121 -18.74 -0.49 -7.89
N PHE A 122 -18.38 -1.76 -7.99
CA PHE A 122 -17.01 -2.23 -8.19
C PHE A 122 -16.72 -2.68 -9.63
N ALA A 123 -17.72 -2.61 -10.53
CA ALA A 123 -17.63 -3.20 -11.86
C ALA A 123 -16.44 -2.67 -12.68
N HIS A 124 -16.13 -1.37 -12.60
CA HIS A 124 -15.03 -0.76 -13.35
C HIS A 124 -13.65 -1.04 -12.76
N VAL A 125 -13.53 -1.30 -11.46
CA VAL A 125 -12.25 -1.60 -10.81
C VAL A 125 -11.98 -3.09 -10.70
N GLN A 126 -12.97 -3.95 -10.99
CA GLN A 126 -12.88 -5.40 -10.80
C GLN A 126 -11.68 -6.03 -11.51
N ASP A 127 -11.42 -5.69 -12.77
CA ASP A 127 -10.31 -6.27 -13.52
C ASP A 127 -8.95 -5.85 -12.95
N TYR A 128 -8.83 -4.66 -12.39
CA TYR A 128 -7.63 -4.18 -11.71
C TYR A 128 -7.43 -4.91 -10.37
N VAL A 129 -8.48 -5.10 -9.58
CA VAL A 129 -8.44 -5.89 -8.34
C VAL A 129 -8.03 -7.33 -8.63
N LEU A 130 -8.66 -7.96 -9.63
CA LEU A 130 -8.36 -9.34 -10.04
C LEU A 130 -6.99 -9.52 -10.70
N SER A 131 -6.30 -8.44 -11.08
CA SER A 131 -4.94 -8.52 -11.63
C SER A 131 -3.88 -8.79 -10.56
N ALA A 132 -4.18 -8.51 -9.29
CA ALA A 132 -3.35 -8.87 -8.16
C ALA A 132 -3.52 -10.35 -7.77
N ASP A 133 -2.50 -10.93 -7.16
CA ASP A 133 -2.57 -12.29 -6.61
C ASP A 133 -3.41 -12.32 -5.32
N TYR A 134 -3.44 -11.20 -4.58
CA TYR A 134 -4.20 -11.04 -3.34
C TYR A 134 -4.64 -9.59 -3.15
N ALA A 135 -5.92 -9.35 -2.83
CA ALA A 135 -6.47 -8.00 -2.73
C ALA A 135 -7.12 -7.74 -1.37
N VAL A 136 -6.88 -6.53 -0.82
CA VAL A 136 -7.24 -6.12 0.53
C VAL A 136 -8.03 -4.81 0.49
N ALA A 137 -9.09 -4.68 1.31
CA ALA A 137 -9.86 -3.46 1.47
C ALA A 137 -10.17 -3.15 2.93
N ASN A 138 -10.25 -1.87 3.31
CA ASN A 138 -10.70 -1.48 4.66
C ASN A 138 -12.22 -1.44 4.72
N LEU A 139 -12.83 -2.34 5.51
CA LEU A 139 -14.27 -2.36 5.75
C LEU A 139 -14.61 -1.45 6.95
N GLU A 140 -14.89 -0.20 6.67
CA GLU A 140 -15.15 0.82 7.71
C GLU A 140 -16.65 0.91 8.03
N THR A 141 -17.19 -0.19 8.49
CA THR A 141 -18.58 -0.35 8.92
C THR A 141 -18.76 -1.66 9.71
N THR A 142 -19.77 -1.73 10.55
CA THR A 142 -20.18 -3.01 11.15
C THR A 142 -21.28 -3.69 10.33
N LEU A 143 -21.47 -5.00 10.59
CA LEU A 143 -22.47 -5.86 9.97
C LEU A 143 -23.33 -6.54 11.05
N ALA A 144 -24.04 -5.74 11.86
CA ALA A 144 -24.86 -6.25 12.96
C ALA A 144 -26.16 -6.94 12.48
N GLY A 145 -26.52 -6.78 11.19
CA GLY A 145 -27.86 -7.14 10.72
C GLY A 145 -28.92 -6.23 11.33
N THR A 146 -30.18 -6.66 11.29
CA THR A 146 -31.30 -5.89 11.86
C THR A 146 -32.00 -6.60 13.03
N ASP A 147 -31.78 -7.89 13.22
CA ASP A 147 -32.50 -8.72 14.21
C ASP A 147 -32.08 -8.39 15.66
N GLY A 148 -30.87 -7.85 15.84
CA GLY A 148 -30.36 -7.41 17.14
C GLY A 148 -30.81 -6.02 17.59
N GLY A 149 -31.74 -5.39 16.88
CA GLY A 149 -32.28 -4.06 17.22
C GLY A 149 -31.49 -2.89 16.62
N TYR A 150 -30.46 -3.16 15.81
CA TYR A 150 -29.72 -2.16 15.08
C TYR A 150 -30.28 -2.01 13.66
N PRO A 151 -30.92 -0.88 13.29
CA PRO A 151 -31.30 -0.65 11.90
C PRO A 151 -30.05 -0.47 11.04
N TYR A 152 -30.14 -0.70 9.72
CA TYR A 152 -29.09 -0.24 8.83
C TYR A 152 -28.94 1.27 8.92
N SER A 153 -27.70 1.75 9.09
CA SER A 153 -27.38 3.13 9.37
C SER A 153 -26.05 3.54 8.72
N GLY A 154 -25.89 4.85 8.53
CA GLY A 154 -24.62 5.49 8.17
C GLY A 154 -24.10 6.30 9.35
N TYR A 155 -23.31 7.36 9.05
CA TYR A 155 -22.75 8.25 10.06
C TYR A 155 -23.80 8.70 11.10
N PRO A 156 -23.48 8.74 12.42
CA PRO A 156 -22.16 8.50 12.99
C PRO A 156 -21.86 7.02 13.30
N ASN A 157 -22.81 6.12 13.29
CA ASN A 157 -22.64 4.71 13.65
C ASN A 157 -23.09 3.85 12.47
N PHE A 158 -22.13 3.22 11.82
CA PHE A 158 -22.37 2.45 10.60
C PHE A 158 -22.85 1.03 10.90
N ASN A 159 -23.91 0.63 10.23
CA ASN A 159 -24.39 -0.75 10.16
C ASN A 159 -24.85 -1.05 8.73
N CYS A 160 -24.06 -1.83 7.99
CA CYS A 160 -24.29 -2.11 6.59
C CYS A 160 -24.96 -3.48 6.39
N PRO A 161 -25.76 -3.69 5.34
CA PRO A 161 -26.20 -5.02 4.92
C PRO A 161 -25.03 -5.91 4.50
N ASP A 162 -25.11 -7.20 4.83
CA ASP A 162 -24.09 -8.23 4.54
C ASP A 162 -23.71 -8.34 3.05
N GLY A 163 -24.61 -7.95 2.14
CA GLY A 163 -24.38 -7.93 0.70
C GLY A 163 -23.14 -7.17 0.26
N ILE A 164 -22.59 -6.28 1.11
CA ILE A 164 -21.32 -5.59 0.82
C ILE A 164 -20.14 -6.59 0.78
N VAL A 165 -20.09 -7.55 1.71
CA VAL A 165 -19.02 -8.56 1.76
C VAL A 165 -19.09 -9.46 0.53
N THR A 166 -20.28 -9.92 0.17
CA THR A 166 -20.48 -10.71 -1.05
C THR A 166 -20.07 -9.93 -2.30
N SER A 167 -20.37 -8.63 -2.36
CA SER A 167 -20.02 -7.77 -3.49
C SER A 167 -18.51 -7.56 -3.59
N LEU A 168 -17.83 -7.35 -2.46
CA LEU A 168 -16.36 -7.24 -2.39
C LEU A 168 -15.67 -8.54 -2.79
N LYS A 169 -16.15 -9.69 -2.29
CA LYS A 169 -15.66 -11.00 -2.73
C LYS A 169 -15.76 -11.18 -4.24
N ASN A 170 -16.92 -10.86 -4.79
CA ASN A 170 -17.18 -10.98 -6.23
C ASN A 170 -16.33 -10.00 -7.04
N ALA A 171 -15.98 -8.83 -6.48
CA ALA A 171 -15.06 -7.88 -7.09
C ALA A 171 -13.60 -8.36 -7.07
N GLY A 172 -13.28 -9.41 -6.32
CA GLY A 172 -11.96 -10.03 -6.30
C GLY A 172 -11.14 -9.75 -5.05
N PHE A 173 -11.70 -9.10 -4.03
CA PHE A 173 -11.03 -8.92 -2.74
C PHE A 173 -10.98 -10.24 -1.98
N ASP A 174 -9.85 -10.47 -1.30
CA ASP A 174 -9.56 -11.68 -0.54
C ASP A 174 -9.62 -11.44 0.97
N MET A 175 -9.25 -10.23 1.43
CA MET A 175 -9.16 -9.88 2.85
C MET A 175 -9.81 -8.54 3.13
N LEU A 176 -10.44 -8.42 4.32
CA LEU A 176 -10.99 -7.17 4.84
C LEU A 176 -10.25 -6.76 6.11
N LEU A 177 -9.85 -5.48 6.16
CA LEU A 177 -9.30 -4.85 7.37
C LEU A 177 -10.46 -4.47 8.27
N THR A 178 -10.39 -4.86 9.52
CA THR A 178 -11.48 -4.68 10.50
C THR A 178 -11.08 -3.84 11.71
N ALA A 179 -9.79 -3.45 11.86
CA ALA A 179 -9.38 -2.49 12.85
C ALA A 179 -9.44 -1.06 12.27
N ASN A 180 -10.54 -0.37 12.56
CA ASN A 180 -10.79 1.04 12.26
C ASN A 180 -11.65 1.66 13.36
N ASN A 181 -11.86 2.97 13.36
CA ASN A 181 -12.63 3.66 14.41
C ASN A 181 -14.12 3.29 14.41
N HIS A 182 -14.66 2.69 13.33
CA HIS A 182 -16.05 2.23 13.22
C HIS A 182 -16.25 0.73 13.54
N THR A 183 -15.23 0.04 13.97
CA THR A 183 -15.26 -1.40 14.29
C THR A 183 -16.30 -1.77 15.35
N TYR A 184 -16.63 -0.85 16.26
CA TYR A 184 -17.50 -1.11 17.41
C TYR A 184 -18.81 -0.27 17.40
N ASP A 185 -19.23 0.27 16.26
CA ASP A 185 -20.40 1.14 16.12
C ASP A 185 -21.72 0.50 16.55
N THR A 186 -21.83 -0.81 16.42
CA THR A 186 -22.98 -1.60 16.88
C THR A 186 -22.62 -2.54 18.04
N GLN A 187 -21.64 -2.11 18.85
CA GLN A 187 -21.19 -2.78 20.06
C GLN A 187 -20.75 -4.24 19.81
N THR A 188 -20.75 -5.05 20.87
CA THR A 188 -20.40 -6.49 20.84
C THR A 188 -21.04 -7.26 19.69
N LEU A 189 -22.33 -6.99 19.40
CA LEU A 189 -23.05 -7.73 18.36
C LEU A 189 -22.40 -7.55 16.99
N GLY A 190 -22.20 -6.28 16.57
CA GLY A 190 -21.58 -6.02 15.28
C GLY A 190 -20.11 -6.39 15.25
N PHE A 191 -19.40 -6.21 16.35
CA PHE A 191 -17.99 -6.59 16.46
C PHE A 191 -17.74 -8.06 16.08
N PHE A 192 -18.49 -8.98 16.68
CA PHE A 192 -18.34 -10.41 16.38
C PHE A 192 -19.05 -10.84 15.09
N ARG A 193 -20.25 -10.28 14.84
CA ARG A 193 -21.00 -10.66 13.64
C ARG A 193 -20.30 -10.24 12.35
N THR A 194 -19.60 -9.09 12.33
CA THR A 194 -18.83 -8.65 11.16
C THR A 194 -17.77 -9.69 10.79
N GLN A 195 -17.02 -10.17 11.75
CA GLN A 195 -16.01 -11.23 11.54
C GLN A 195 -16.65 -12.52 11.02
N GLN A 196 -17.77 -12.92 11.60
CA GLN A 196 -18.53 -14.10 11.18
C GLN A 196 -19.01 -13.99 9.72
N VAL A 197 -19.61 -12.86 9.33
CA VAL A 197 -20.11 -12.63 7.98
C VAL A 197 -18.97 -12.66 6.95
N ILE A 198 -17.79 -12.09 7.28
CA ILE A 198 -16.63 -12.14 6.43
C ILE A 198 -16.17 -13.59 6.22
N ALA A 199 -16.05 -14.35 7.30
CA ALA A 199 -15.64 -15.76 7.26
C ALA A 199 -16.66 -16.65 6.52
N GLU A 200 -17.96 -16.44 6.71
CA GLU A 200 -19.04 -17.15 6.00
C GLU A 200 -19.02 -16.90 4.48
N ASN A 201 -18.54 -15.73 4.05
CA ASN A 201 -18.28 -15.44 2.64
C ASN A 201 -16.95 -16.04 2.13
N GLY A 202 -16.18 -16.73 2.98
CA GLY A 202 -14.89 -17.31 2.62
C GLY A 202 -13.84 -16.24 2.31
N MET A 203 -13.86 -15.11 3.01
CA MET A 203 -12.86 -14.07 2.99
C MET A 203 -12.07 -14.07 4.29
N ASP A 204 -10.84 -13.56 4.21
CA ASP A 204 -10.00 -13.34 5.38
C ASP A 204 -10.32 -11.99 6.04
N HIS A 205 -9.98 -11.84 7.32
CA HIS A 205 -9.94 -10.55 7.99
C HIS A 205 -8.78 -10.49 8.97
N ILE A 206 -8.30 -9.28 9.25
CA ILE A 206 -7.28 -8.99 10.26
C ILE A 206 -7.60 -7.68 10.98
N GLY A 207 -6.95 -7.51 12.15
CA GLY A 207 -7.13 -6.33 13.00
C GLY A 207 -8.06 -6.58 14.17
N THR A 208 -9.12 -7.37 13.98
CA THR A 208 -9.94 -7.94 15.05
C THR A 208 -9.81 -9.45 15.06
N LYS A 209 -10.07 -10.08 16.21
CA LYS A 209 -10.04 -11.54 16.38
C LYS A 209 -11.24 -12.04 17.18
N PRO A 210 -11.71 -13.28 16.95
CA PRO A 210 -12.93 -13.80 17.57
C PRO A 210 -12.76 -14.16 19.04
N ASP A 211 -11.54 -14.46 19.48
CA ASP A 211 -11.19 -14.89 20.83
C ASP A 211 -9.75 -14.57 21.18
N ALA A 212 -9.34 -14.82 22.41
CA ALA A 212 -8.01 -14.51 22.91
C ALA A 212 -6.92 -15.43 22.33
N GLU A 213 -7.29 -16.63 21.94
CA GLU A 213 -6.39 -17.67 21.42
C GLU A 213 -6.05 -17.47 19.94
N SER A 214 -6.87 -16.70 19.21
CA SER A 214 -6.66 -16.38 17.79
C SER A 214 -5.60 -15.29 17.60
N ASP A 215 -4.88 -15.36 16.48
CA ASP A 215 -3.93 -14.32 16.09
C ASP A 215 -4.65 -13.08 15.55
N SER A 216 -4.07 -11.91 15.80
CA SER A 216 -4.56 -10.63 15.30
C SER A 216 -3.92 -10.22 13.96
N TYR A 217 -3.05 -11.08 13.42
CA TYR A 217 -2.38 -10.98 12.13
C TYR A 217 -2.67 -12.23 11.28
N LYS A 218 -2.24 -12.20 10.05
CA LYS A 218 -2.32 -13.35 9.16
C LYS A 218 -1.06 -13.48 8.31
N ILE A 219 -0.57 -14.70 8.14
CA ILE A 219 0.45 -15.02 7.14
C ILE A 219 -0.25 -15.65 5.94
N VAL A 220 -0.12 -15.01 4.78
CA VAL A 220 -0.69 -15.49 3.53
C VAL A 220 0.44 -15.98 2.64
N GLU A 221 0.34 -17.21 2.15
CA GLU A 221 1.29 -17.73 1.18
C GLU A 221 0.79 -17.43 -0.25
N ILE A 222 1.53 -16.60 -0.97
CA ILE A 222 1.21 -16.16 -2.32
C ILE A 222 2.39 -16.53 -3.23
N ASN A 223 2.18 -17.43 -4.16
CA ASN A 223 3.20 -17.88 -5.13
C ASN A 223 4.51 -18.34 -4.45
N GLY A 224 4.42 -18.98 -3.27
CA GLY A 224 5.56 -19.47 -2.50
C GLY A 224 6.30 -18.41 -1.68
N ILE A 225 5.71 -17.22 -1.50
CA ILE A 225 6.17 -16.14 -0.63
C ILE A 225 5.20 -15.99 0.54
N ARG A 226 5.70 -16.06 1.76
CA ARG A 226 4.92 -15.95 2.99
C ARG A 226 4.89 -14.51 3.47
N ILE A 227 3.78 -13.82 3.24
CA ILE A 227 3.59 -12.41 3.57
C ILE A 227 2.78 -12.30 4.86
N GLY A 228 3.39 -11.73 5.89
CA GLY A 228 2.71 -11.39 7.12
C GLY A 228 1.97 -10.07 6.99
N MET A 229 0.70 -10.07 7.35
CA MET A 229 -0.20 -8.91 7.26
C MET A 229 -0.81 -8.62 8.61
N ILE A 230 -0.73 -7.36 9.06
CA ILE A 230 -1.28 -6.91 10.34
C ILE A 230 -2.00 -5.57 10.15
N ASN A 231 -3.09 -5.35 10.90
CA ASN A 231 -3.89 -4.11 10.82
C ASN A 231 -4.10 -3.52 12.22
N TYR A 232 -3.90 -2.21 12.34
CA TYR A 232 -4.10 -1.43 13.55
C TYR A 232 -5.05 -0.26 13.36
N THR A 233 -5.69 0.16 14.45
CA THR A 233 -6.41 1.45 14.53
C THR A 233 -6.03 2.23 15.79
N TYR A 234 -6.25 3.54 15.75
CA TYR A 234 -6.11 4.36 16.94
C TYR A 234 -7.31 4.20 17.87
N GLU A 235 -7.10 4.38 19.15
CA GLU A 235 -8.14 4.59 20.14
C GLU A 235 -8.17 6.05 20.62
N THR A 236 -9.30 6.49 21.13
CA THR A 236 -9.54 7.89 21.47
C THR A 236 -9.42 8.20 22.96
N HIS A 237 -9.35 7.17 23.81
CA HIS A 237 -9.32 7.34 25.26
C HIS A 237 -7.90 7.56 25.80
N SER A 238 -7.77 8.42 26.80
CA SER A 238 -6.48 8.64 27.53
C SER A 238 -6.30 7.76 28.76
N ASP A 239 -7.31 6.97 29.15
CA ASP A 239 -7.24 6.03 30.27
C ASP A 239 -6.67 4.68 29.77
N PRO A 240 -5.47 4.26 30.22
CA PRO A 240 -4.84 3.01 29.75
C PRO A 240 -5.63 1.73 30.08
N ASN A 241 -6.67 1.84 30.92
CA ASN A 241 -7.55 0.70 31.23
C ASN A 241 -8.79 0.62 30.35
N LYS A 242 -8.94 1.54 29.37
CA LYS A 242 -10.08 1.57 28.47
C LYS A 242 -9.60 1.55 27.02
N VAL A 243 -10.40 0.97 26.16
CA VAL A 243 -10.31 1.10 24.71
C VAL A 243 -11.60 1.72 24.22
N ASP A 244 -11.51 2.90 23.65
CA ASP A 244 -12.64 3.67 23.13
C ASP A 244 -12.41 3.99 21.68
N LEU A 245 -13.34 3.57 20.83
CA LEU A 245 -13.32 3.86 19.41
C LEU A 245 -14.36 4.93 19.09
N ASN A 246 -14.10 5.73 18.09
CA ASN A 246 -15.00 6.75 17.56
C ASN A 246 -15.52 7.75 18.61
N GLY A 247 -14.72 8.02 19.67
CA GLY A 247 -15.02 9.02 20.70
C GLY A 247 -16.22 8.68 21.59
N GLY A 248 -16.50 7.41 21.87
CA GLY A 248 -17.60 7.02 22.77
C GLY A 248 -18.03 5.57 22.71
N ALA A 249 -17.36 4.75 21.92
CA ALA A 249 -17.64 3.31 21.82
C ALA A 249 -16.67 2.50 22.70
N ASP A 250 -16.87 2.55 24.03
CA ASP A 250 -16.05 1.79 25.00
C ASP A 250 -16.21 0.29 24.79
N LEU A 251 -15.11 -0.43 24.51
CA LEU A 251 -15.09 -1.88 24.45
C LEU A 251 -15.23 -2.51 25.84
N LYS A 252 -15.91 -3.64 25.90
CA LYS A 252 -16.00 -4.41 27.14
C LYS A 252 -14.63 -4.98 27.52
N GLU A 253 -14.41 -5.24 28.81
CA GLU A 253 -13.13 -5.70 29.35
C GLU A 253 -12.56 -6.92 28.62
N ASN A 254 -13.42 -7.89 28.32
CA ASN A 254 -13.03 -9.11 27.61
C ASN A 254 -12.89 -8.94 26.08
N GLU A 255 -13.14 -7.77 25.54
CA GLU A 255 -13.08 -7.47 24.10
C GLU A 255 -11.88 -6.57 23.74
N LYS A 256 -11.30 -5.88 24.74
CA LYS A 256 -10.19 -4.94 24.53
C LYS A 256 -8.96 -5.56 23.89
N THR A 257 -8.68 -6.83 24.19
CA THR A 257 -7.55 -7.58 23.63
C THR A 257 -7.85 -8.23 22.29
N LEU A 258 -9.08 -8.06 21.78
CA LEU A 258 -9.54 -8.68 20.54
C LEU A 258 -9.43 -7.75 19.32
N ILE A 259 -8.78 -6.60 19.49
CA ILE A 259 -8.53 -5.64 18.42
C ILE A 259 -7.12 -5.05 18.58
N ASN A 260 -6.42 -4.85 17.48
CA ASN A 260 -5.13 -4.13 17.49
C ASN A 260 -5.37 -2.63 17.54
N VAL A 261 -5.08 -2.03 18.67
CA VAL A 261 -5.22 -0.59 18.90
C VAL A 261 -3.91 0.03 19.38
N PHE A 262 -3.77 1.31 19.15
CA PHE A 262 -2.73 2.14 19.76
C PHE A 262 -3.33 3.43 20.30
N LEU A 263 -2.78 3.90 21.40
CA LEU A 263 -3.11 5.22 21.95
C LEU A 263 -2.59 6.32 21.02
N LYS A 264 -3.44 7.28 20.71
CA LYS A 264 -3.18 8.32 19.71
C LYS A 264 -1.83 9.02 19.86
N ASP A 265 -1.34 9.26 21.08
CA ASP A 265 -0.09 9.96 21.34
C ASP A 265 1.04 9.06 21.89
N ASP A 266 0.82 7.74 21.96
CA ASP A 266 1.79 6.78 22.50
C ASP A 266 2.51 5.99 21.38
N VAL A 267 3.53 6.64 20.80
CA VAL A 267 4.37 5.99 19.76
C VAL A 267 5.20 4.85 20.31
N GLU A 268 5.68 4.95 21.58
CA GLU A 268 6.51 3.91 22.19
C GLU A 268 5.69 2.67 22.55
N GLY A 269 4.45 2.86 23.03
CA GLY A 269 3.52 1.74 23.26
C GLY A 269 3.19 1.02 21.96
N PHE A 270 2.87 1.75 20.90
CA PHE A 270 2.68 1.18 19.57
C PHE A 270 3.89 0.40 19.07
N LYS A 271 5.11 0.98 19.20
CA LYS A 271 6.36 0.34 18.78
C LYS A 271 6.60 -0.96 19.54
N THR A 272 6.33 -0.99 20.85
CA THR A 272 6.52 -2.17 21.70
C THR A 272 5.56 -3.28 21.29
N ASP A 273 4.27 -2.99 21.19
CA ASP A 273 3.24 -3.98 20.79
C ASP A 273 3.47 -4.50 19.37
N LEU A 274 3.82 -3.61 18.43
CA LEU A 274 4.15 -4.01 17.06
C LEU A 274 5.38 -4.92 17.02
N ALA A 275 6.43 -4.60 17.79
CA ALA A 275 7.67 -5.41 17.83
C ALA A 275 7.41 -6.85 18.28
N GLU A 276 6.57 -7.04 19.32
CA GLU A 276 6.18 -8.37 19.81
C GLU A 276 5.45 -9.15 18.71
N LYS A 277 4.44 -8.56 18.09
CA LYS A 277 3.67 -9.20 17.00
C LYS A 277 4.51 -9.51 15.77
N LEU A 278 5.44 -8.62 15.39
CA LEU A 278 6.36 -8.88 14.28
C LEU A 278 7.34 -10.01 14.58
N ALA A 279 7.75 -10.17 15.84
CA ALA A 279 8.58 -11.30 16.25
C ALA A 279 7.82 -12.63 16.11
N ASP A 280 6.55 -12.66 16.54
CA ASP A 280 5.68 -13.83 16.39
C ASP A 280 5.45 -14.15 14.90
N MET A 281 5.11 -13.15 14.08
CA MET A 281 4.91 -13.32 12.62
C MET A 281 6.16 -13.90 11.95
N ARG A 282 7.36 -13.44 12.33
CA ARG A 282 8.62 -13.99 11.79
C ARG A 282 8.91 -15.39 12.30
N ALA A 283 8.60 -15.69 13.56
CA ALA A 283 8.71 -17.04 14.12
C ALA A 283 7.78 -18.02 13.39
N ASP A 284 6.61 -17.56 13.02
CA ASP A 284 5.64 -18.30 12.20
C ASP A 284 6.02 -18.35 10.71
N GLY A 285 7.13 -17.73 10.33
CA GLY A 285 7.76 -17.84 9.03
C GLY A 285 7.33 -16.80 8.01
N ALA A 286 6.88 -15.61 8.41
CA ALA A 286 6.71 -14.50 7.51
C ALA A 286 8.06 -14.06 6.91
N GLU A 287 8.11 -13.94 5.58
CA GLU A 287 9.29 -13.55 4.81
C GLU A 287 9.25 -12.06 4.43
N ALA A 288 8.06 -11.47 4.37
CA ALA A 288 7.80 -10.04 4.18
C ALA A 288 6.66 -9.59 5.08
N ILE A 289 6.63 -8.32 5.45
CA ILE A 289 5.64 -7.75 6.37
C ILE A 289 4.93 -6.56 5.75
N VAL A 290 3.59 -6.58 5.81
CA VAL A 290 2.72 -5.46 5.43
C VAL A 290 1.94 -4.99 6.65
N LEU A 291 2.09 -3.71 7.00
CA LEU A 291 1.33 -3.03 8.04
C LEU A 291 0.21 -2.22 7.39
N TYR A 292 -1.03 -2.55 7.71
CA TYR A 292 -2.19 -1.69 7.44
C TYR A 292 -2.51 -0.90 8.70
N ILE A 293 -2.71 0.42 8.58
CA ILE A 293 -2.87 1.26 9.77
C ILE A 293 -3.89 2.38 9.54
N HIS A 294 -4.89 2.44 10.42
CA HIS A 294 -5.95 3.43 10.43
C HIS A 294 -5.58 4.54 11.41
N TRP A 295 -5.10 5.70 10.91
CA TRP A 295 -4.40 6.72 11.68
C TRP A 295 -4.56 8.14 11.13
N GLY A 296 -4.01 9.12 11.84
CA GLY A 296 -3.91 10.50 11.36
C GLY A 296 -5.11 11.34 11.74
N GLU A 297 -5.37 12.37 10.93
CA GLU A 297 -6.47 13.33 11.15
C GLU A 297 -7.34 13.41 9.89
N GLU A 298 -8.66 13.36 10.07
CA GLU A 298 -9.62 13.46 8.97
C GLU A 298 -9.39 14.71 8.11
N TYR A 299 -9.51 14.53 6.80
CA TYR A 299 -9.52 15.57 5.77
C TYR A 299 -8.20 16.35 5.62
N GLN A 300 -7.11 15.88 6.22
CA GLN A 300 -5.77 16.43 6.04
C GLN A 300 -5.04 15.67 4.93
N THR A 301 -4.67 16.37 3.84
CA THR A 301 -3.91 15.80 2.71
C THR A 301 -2.42 15.67 2.98
N LYS A 302 -1.98 15.97 4.22
CA LYS A 302 -0.61 15.78 4.68
C LYS A 302 -0.63 14.96 5.95
N HIS A 303 0.29 14.02 6.06
CA HIS A 303 0.51 13.28 7.30
C HIS A 303 0.95 14.23 8.43
N ASN A 304 0.59 13.91 9.65
CA ASN A 304 1.03 14.65 10.85
C ASN A 304 2.36 14.08 11.40
N SER A 305 2.88 14.72 12.46
CA SER A 305 4.15 14.32 13.07
C SER A 305 4.08 12.95 13.77
N GLN A 306 2.90 12.56 14.27
CA GLN A 306 2.70 11.25 14.88
C GLN A 306 2.76 10.14 13.81
N GLN A 307 2.04 10.29 12.70
CA GLN A 307 2.11 9.36 11.58
C GLN A 307 3.57 9.15 11.14
N LYS A 308 4.36 10.23 11.02
CA LYS A 308 5.80 10.12 10.70
C LYS A 308 6.59 9.29 11.69
N LYS A 309 6.41 9.53 12.99
CA LYS A 309 7.12 8.80 14.03
C LYS A 309 6.75 7.32 14.06
N MET A 310 5.47 7.01 13.89
CA MET A 310 4.99 5.63 13.84
C MET A 310 5.46 4.91 12.58
N ALA A 311 5.45 5.58 11.42
CA ALA A 311 5.98 5.03 10.18
C ALA A 311 7.48 4.73 10.30
N GLN A 312 8.26 5.65 10.90
CA GLN A 312 9.68 5.42 11.17
C GLN A 312 9.89 4.24 12.14
N ALA A 313 9.11 4.16 13.23
CA ALA A 313 9.19 3.05 14.17
C ALA A 313 8.89 1.70 13.49
N ALA A 314 7.89 1.64 12.61
CA ALA A 314 7.58 0.44 11.83
C ALA A 314 8.70 0.09 10.84
N CYS A 315 9.30 1.10 10.19
CA CYS A 315 10.46 0.92 9.32
C CYS A 315 11.66 0.34 10.10
N ASP A 316 11.96 0.89 11.27
CA ASP A 316 13.05 0.43 12.14
C ASP A 316 12.85 -1.00 12.67
N LEU A 317 11.61 -1.48 12.73
CA LEU A 317 11.24 -2.84 13.07
C LEU A 317 11.22 -3.78 11.86
N GLY A 318 11.49 -3.29 10.65
CA GLY A 318 11.60 -4.10 9.45
C GLY A 318 10.26 -4.42 8.80
N VAL A 319 9.31 -3.49 8.83
CA VAL A 319 8.10 -3.54 8.00
C VAL A 319 8.46 -3.14 6.57
N ASP A 320 8.04 -3.91 5.58
CA ASP A 320 8.39 -3.66 4.18
C ASP A 320 7.47 -2.66 3.49
N VAL A 321 6.15 -2.74 3.77
CA VAL A 321 5.14 -1.86 3.20
C VAL A 321 4.17 -1.38 4.28
N ILE A 322 3.87 -0.08 4.29
CA ILE A 322 2.84 0.54 5.14
C ILE A 322 1.73 1.09 4.24
N VAL A 323 0.50 0.69 4.53
CA VAL A 323 -0.72 1.15 3.86
C VAL A 323 -1.63 1.82 4.88
N GLY A 324 -1.74 3.15 4.81
CA GLY A 324 -2.55 3.93 5.72
C GLY A 324 -3.98 4.18 5.24
N GLY A 325 -4.90 4.41 6.19
CA GLY A 325 -6.30 4.80 6.02
C GLY A 325 -6.75 5.76 7.12
N HIS A 326 -8.02 6.15 7.20
CA HIS A 326 -8.68 7.05 8.14
C HIS A 326 -8.79 8.52 7.68
N PRO A 327 -7.79 9.21 7.11
CA PRO A 327 -7.97 10.62 6.75
C PRO A 327 -9.11 10.89 5.76
N HIS A 328 -9.67 9.87 5.13
CA HIS A 328 -10.70 9.96 4.08
C HIS A 328 -10.27 10.83 2.89
N VAL A 329 -8.99 11.12 2.80
CA VAL A 329 -8.32 11.81 1.70
C VAL A 329 -6.96 11.16 1.50
N ILE A 330 -6.47 11.21 0.28
CA ILE A 330 -5.15 10.70 -0.06
C ILE A 330 -4.07 11.52 0.65
N GLN A 331 -3.06 10.84 1.18
CA GLN A 331 -1.85 11.44 1.74
C GLN A 331 -0.60 10.97 0.96
N PRO A 332 0.56 11.63 1.12
CA PRO A 332 1.77 11.33 0.36
C PRO A 332 2.23 9.87 0.47
N MET A 333 3.02 9.46 -0.52
CA MET A 333 3.87 8.28 -0.48
C MET A 333 5.29 8.71 -0.14
N GLU A 334 5.97 7.95 0.71
CA GLU A 334 7.38 8.15 1.05
C GLU A 334 8.14 6.81 1.01
N LEU A 335 9.43 6.87 0.68
CA LEU A 335 10.39 5.79 0.89
C LEU A 335 11.14 6.09 2.18
N LEU A 336 10.90 5.31 3.21
CA LEU A 336 11.54 5.47 4.52
C LEU A 336 12.84 4.66 4.56
N GLU A 337 13.86 5.20 5.23
CA GLU A 337 15.11 4.52 5.51
C GLU A 337 15.15 4.15 6.99
N SER A 338 15.47 2.91 7.33
CA SER A 338 15.58 2.50 8.73
C SER A 338 16.78 3.16 9.39
N GLU A 339 16.57 3.70 10.60
CA GLU A 339 17.64 4.24 11.44
C GLU A 339 18.44 3.13 12.16
N THR A 340 17.89 1.91 12.22
CA THR A 340 18.50 0.75 12.90
C THR A 340 19.18 -0.22 11.92
N ASP A 341 18.71 -0.30 10.68
CA ASP A 341 19.29 -1.12 9.62
C ASP A 341 19.37 -0.30 8.31
N PRO A 342 20.52 0.27 7.96
CA PRO A 342 20.67 1.10 6.77
C PRO A 342 20.43 0.37 5.44
N THR A 343 20.31 -0.96 5.46
CA THR A 343 19.98 -1.75 4.27
C THR A 343 18.47 -1.91 4.06
N HIS A 344 17.67 -1.67 5.11
CA HIS A 344 16.21 -1.81 5.06
C HIS A 344 15.53 -0.48 4.70
N LYS A 345 14.56 -0.56 3.78
CA LYS A 345 13.69 0.55 3.40
C LYS A 345 12.25 0.11 3.34
N THR A 346 11.36 1.00 3.76
CA THR A 346 9.92 0.77 3.79
C THR A 346 9.22 1.67 2.77
N VAL A 347 8.34 1.10 1.97
CA VAL A 347 7.39 1.87 1.14
C VAL A 347 6.19 2.25 1.99
N CYS A 348 5.96 3.54 2.21
CA CYS A 348 4.86 4.04 3.01
C CYS A 348 3.90 4.90 2.18
N LEU A 349 2.66 4.46 2.00
CA LEU A 349 1.54 5.28 1.53
C LEU A 349 0.71 5.68 2.75
N TYR A 350 0.80 6.94 3.17
CA TYR A 350 0.20 7.41 4.43
C TYR A 350 -1.33 7.36 4.46
N SER A 351 -2.01 7.49 3.33
CA SER A 351 -3.44 7.22 3.20
C SER A 351 -3.84 6.97 1.76
N THR A 352 -4.63 5.95 1.56
CA THR A 352 -5.23 5.55 0.28
C THR A 352 -6.53 6.31 -0.04
N GLY A 353 -7.04 7.13 0.88
CA GLY A 353 -8.31 7.85 0.73
C GLY A 353 -9.54 6.94 0.80
N ASN A 354 -10.64 7.38 0.22
CA ASN A 354 -11.90 6.62 0.19
C ASN A 354 -11.99 5.72 -1.06
N ALA A 355 -12.17 4.42 -0.86
CA ALA A 355 -12.54 3.53 -1.95
C ALA A 355 -14.03 3.71 -2.33
N LEU A 356 -14.90 3.86 -1.32
CA LEU A 356 -16.34 4.10 -1.53
C LEU A 356 -16.92 4.88 -0.36
N SER A 357 -17.49 6.06 -0.61
CA SER A 357 -18.17 6.85 0.41
C SER A 357 -19.19 7.82 -0.18
N ASN A 358 -20.05 8.41 0.68
CA ASN A 358 -20.88 9.56 0.31
C ASN A 358 -20.27 10.89 0.78
N GLN A 359 -19.00 10.94 1.09
CA GLN A 359 -18.31 12.20 1.44
C GLN A 359 -18.04 13.04 0.18
N ARG A 360 -19.13 13.35 -0.53
CA ARG A 360 -19.13 14.06 -1.81
C ARG A 360 -18.89 15.55 -1.61
N ILE A 361 -18.29 16.22 -2.61
CA ILE A 361 -18.09 17.68 -2.61
C ILE A 361 -19.40 18.46 -2.34
N ALA A 362 -20.55 17.90 -2.77
CA ALA A 362 -21.86 18.48 -2.51
C ALA A 362 -22.28 18.38 -1.04
N GLU A 363 -21.89 17.31 -0.38
CA GLU A 363 -22.32 16.96 0.99
C GLU A 363 -21.33 17.48 2.06
N MET A 364 -20.03 17.52 1.74
CA MET A 364 -19.00 17.92 2.68
C MET A 364 -18.99 19.43 2.93
N ARG A 365 -18.64 19.82 4.16
CA ARG A 365 -18.37 21.23 4.50
C ARG A 365 -17.15 21.77 3.73
N LEU A 366 -16.10 20.95 3.61
CA LEU A 366 -14.93 21.26 2.80
C LEU A 366 -15.21 20.90 1.34
N LYS A 367 -15.25 21.91 0.47
CA LYS A 367 -15.58 21.75 -0.94
C LYS A 367 -14.33 21.51 -1.81
N THR A 368 -13.40 20.65 -1.34
CA THR A 368 -12.13 20.40 -2.01
C THR A 368 -12.19 19.28 -3.05
N GLY A 369 -13.10 18.32 -2.87
CA GLY A 369 -13.21 17.13 -3.69
C GLY A 369 -12.28 15.98 -3.29
N HIS A 370 -11.30 16.21 -2.40
CA HIS A 370 -10.34 15.17 -1.99
C HIS A 370 -10.98 13.94 -1.34
N THR A 371 -12.17 14.09 -0.74
CA THR A 371 -12.90 12.96 -0.12
C THR A 371 -13.64 12.08 -1.14
N GLU A 372 -13.62 12.43 -2.41
CA GLU A 372 -14.13 11.60 -3.52
C GLU A 372 -13.01 10.76 -4.16
N ASP A 373 -11.75 11.05 -3.80
CA ASP A 373 -10.55 10.45 -4.39
C ASP A 373 -10.08 9.25 -3.56
N GLY A 374 -9.66 8.19 -4.24
CA GLY A 374 -9.08 7.00 -3.66
C GLY A 374 -7.91 6.48 -4.50
N ILE A 375 -7.26 5.45 -4.00
CA ILE A 375 -6.17 4.74 -4.67
C ILE A 375 -6.39 3.23 -4.52
N LEU A 376 -6.21 2.50 -5.60
CA LEU A 376 -5.85 1.09 -5.55
C LEU A 376 -4.31 1.02 -5.65
N PHE A 377 -3.68 0.68 -4.54
CA PHE A 377 -2.24 0.58 -4.39
C PHE A 377 -1.79 -0.86 -4.59
N SER A 378 -1.00 -1.12 -5.63
CA SER A 378 -0.44 -2.43 -5.91
C SER A 378 1.06 -2.44 -5.64
N PHE A 379 1.54 -3.48 -4.98
CA PHE A 379 2.96 -3.70 -4.72
C PHE A 379 3.29 -5.18 -4.86
N SER A 380 4.50 -5.47 -5.32
CA SER A 380 4.95 -6.86 -5.55
C SER A 380 6.18 -7.17 -4.73
N PHE A 381 6.18 -8.33 -4.09
CA PHE A 381 7.36 -8.95 -3.50
C PHE A 381 7.98 -9.93 -4.48
N ALA A 382 9.31 -9.93 -4.57
CA ALA A 382 10.05 -10.95 -5.28
C ALA A 382 10.87 -11.79 -4.30
N LYS A 383 10.87 -13.10 -4.49
CA LYS A 383 11.71 -14.06 -3.78
C LYS A 383 12.82 -14.56 -4.67
N TYR A 384 14.01 -14.67 -4.09
CA TYR A 384 15.22 -15.06 -4.78
C TYR A 384 15.76 -16.40 -4.26
N SER A 385 16.63 -17.03 -5.07
CA SER A 385 17.19 -18.36 -4.77
C SER A 385 18.10 -18.41 -3.54
N ASP A 386 18.57 -17.26 -3.06
CA ASP A 386 19.33 -17.12 -1.80
C ASP A 386 18.42 -16.96 -0.57
N GLY A 387 17.10 -16.99 -0.76
CA GLY A 387 16.09 -16.80 0.29
C GLY A 387 15.67 -15.35 0.51
N THR A 388 16.31 -14.37 -0.13
CA THR A 388 15.92 -12.95 -0.01
C THR A 388 14.52 -12.72 -0.56
N VAL A 389 13.70 -11.96 0.19
CA VAL A 389 12.42 -11.43 -0.25
C VAL A 389 12.46 -9.91 -0.14
N ARG A 390 12.04 -9.19 -1.18
CA ARG A 390 12.04 -7.72 -1.19
C ARG A 390 10.91 -7.16 -2.03
N VAL A 391 10.50 -5.93 -1.76
CA VAL A 391 9.62 -5.15 -2.64
C VAL A 391 10.34 -4.92 -3.97
N GLU A 392 9.69 -5.22 -5.09
CA GLU A 392 10.25 -5.09 -6.44
C GLU A 392 9.49 -4.11 -7.33
N ASN A 393 8.18 -3.97 -7.11
CA ASN A 393 7.36 -3.06 -7.89
C ASN A 393 6.30 -2.38 -7.03
N VAL A 394 5.97 -1.14 -7.37
CA VAL A 394 4.82 -0.41 -6.82
C VAL A 394 4.10 0.33 -7.93
N GLU A 395 2.78 0.28 -7.89
CA GLU A 395 1.88 0.97 -8.81
C GLU A 395 0.73 1.62 -8.03
N LEU A 396 0.33 2.80 -8.44
CA LEU A 396 -0.85 3.49 -7.93
C LEU A 396 -1.85 3.68 -9.06
N LEU A 397 -3.05 3.17 -8.87
CA LEU A 397 -4.19 3.47 -9.72
C LEU A 397 -5.09 4.45 -8.96
N PRO A 398 -5.11 5.74 -9.32
CA PRO A 398 -6.09 6.68 -8.79
C PRO A 398 -7.50 6.18 -9.07
N THR A 399 -8.39 6.32 -8.09
CA THR A 399 -9.81 5.98 -8.25
C THR A 399 -10.67 7.17 -7.85
N TRP A 400 -11.86 7.27 -8.42
CA TRP A 400 -12.81 8.31 -8.10
C TRP A 400 -14.20 7.74 -7.88
N VAL A 401 -14.83 8.14 -6.77
CA VAL A 401 -16.22 7.75 -6.46
C VAL A 401 -17.16 8.61 -7.28
N ASN A 402 -17.68 8.07 -8.37
CA ASN A 402 -18.70 8.70 -9.19
C ASN A 402 -20.11 8.43 -8.64
N LEU A 403 -21.03 9.37 -8.85
CA LEU A 403 -22.44 9.22 -8.53
C LEU A 403 -23.28 9.73 -9.69
N TYR A 404 -24.00 8.84 -10.33
CA TYR A 404 -24.85 9.18 -11.47
C TYR A 404 -26.28 8.64 -11.31
N THR A 405 -27.18 9.05 -12.18
CA THR A 405 -28.52 8.49 -12.27
C THR A 405 -28.56 7.53 -13.45
N SER A 406 -28.77 6.25 -13.17
CA SER A 406 -28.88 5.22 -14.21
C SER A 406 -30.05 5.54 -15.15
N LYS A 407 -29.77 5.59 -16.45
CA LYS A 407 -30.79 5.79 -17.49
C LYS A 407 -31.79 4.62 -17.58
N GLN A 408 -31.36 3.42 -17.17
CA GLN A 408 -32.16 2.22 -17.24
C GLN A 408 -33.16 2.13 -16.07
N THR A 409 -32.71 2.48 -14.87
CA THR A 409 -33.47 2.29 -13.64
C THR A 409 -34.03 3.59 -13.05
N GLY A 410 -33.52 4.75 -13.47
CA GLY A 410 -33.81 6.05 -12.88
C GLY A 410 -33.29 6.21 -11.43
N LYS A 411 -32.54 5.24 -10.92
CA LYS A 411 -31.95 5.27 -9.57
C LYS A 411 -30.56 5.89 -9.57
N LYS A 412 -30.18 6.50 -8.44
CA LYS A 412 -28.80 6.90 -8.20
C LYS A 412 -27.94 5.64 -8.01
N VAL A 413 -26.77 5.63 -8.64
CA VAL A 413 -25.78 4.54 -8.55
C VAL A 413 -24.43 5.15 -8.24
N TYR A 414 -23.72 4.53 -7.31
CA TYR A 414 -22.30 4.79 -7.10
C TYR A 414 -21.51 3.85 -7.99
N ASP A 415 -20.40 4.32 -8.53
CA ASP A 415 -19.38 3.49 -9.16
C ASP A 415 -17.99 4.03 -8.85
N ILE A 416 -17.04 3.16 -8.76
CA ILE A 416 -15.64 3.49 -8.54
C ILE A 416 -14.96 3.47 -9.89
N LEU A 417 -14.56 4.64 -10.39
CA LEU A 417 -13.88 4.76 -11.67
C LEU A 417 -12.37 4.62 -11.48
N PRO A 418 -11.71 3.69 -12.17
CA PRO A 418 -10.26 3.66 -12.27
C PRO A 418 -9.81 4.79 -13.21
N LEU A 419 -8.90 5.62 -12.73
CA LEU A 419 -8.36 6.76 -13.47
C LEU A 419 -6.93 6.41 -13.91
N ASP A 420 -6.80 5.57 -14.91
CA ASP A 420 -5.53 5.16 -15.50
C ASP A 420 -4.96 6.24 -16.46
N ASP A 421 -3.92 5.93 -17.19
CA ASP A 421 -3.28 6.84 -18.15
C ASP A 421 -4.04 6.98 -19.50
N GLN A 422 -5.19 6.30 -19.64
CA GLN A 422 -6.02 6.34 -20.86
C GLN A 422 -7.13 7.41 -20.78
N ILE A 423 -6.76 8.61 -20.34
CA ILE A 423 -7.69 9.73 -20.07
C ILE A 423 -8.63 10.02 -21.25
N GLU A 424 -8.13 9.90 -22.50
CA GLU A 424 -8.91 10.15 -23.70
C GLU A 424 -10.08 9.16 -23.89
N ASP A 425 -9.95 7.96 -23.32
CA ASP A 425 -10.94 6.89 -23.44
C ASP A 425 -12.01 6.93 -22.32
N TRP A 426 -11.74 7.57 -21.18
CA TRP A 426 -12.63 7.57 -20.00
C TRP A 426 -14.07 7.99 -20.32
N LYS A 427 -14.26 8.99 -21.19
CA LYS A 427 -15.58 9.46 -21.56
C LYS A 427 -16.43 8.36 -22.20
N THR A 428 -15.83 7.58 -23.08
CA THR A 428 -16.51 6.49 -23.80
C THR A 428 -16.59 5.24 -22.91
N GLN A 429 -15.52 4.89 -22.26
CA GLN A 429 -15.40 3.69 -21.41
C GLN A 429 -16.40 3.71 -20.24
N PHE A 430 -16.57 4.86 -19.59
CA PHE A 430 -17.45 5.02 -18.43
C PHE A 430 -18.74 5.79 -18.75
N GLU A 431 -19.06 6.01 -20.02
CA GLU A 431 -20.25 6.77 -20.48
C GLU A 431 -20.41 8.14 -19.80
N LEU A 432 -19.32 8.87 -19.59
CA LEU A 432 -19.32 10.13 -18.87
C LEU A 432 -19.91 11.29 -19.69
N THR A 433 -20.57 12.22 -19.00
CA THR A 433 -20.85 13.55 -19.55
C THR A 433 -19.58 14.40 -19.55
N ASP A 434 -19.55 15.50 -20.32
CA ASP A 434 -18.42 16.44 -20.31
C ASP A 434 -18.12 16.98 -18.91
N SER A 435 -19.16 17.26 -18.13
CA SER A 435 -19.02 17.72 -16.74
C SER A 435 -18.43 16.66 -15.82
N THR A 436 -18.83 15.41 -15.99
CA THR A 436 -18.34 14.28 -15.17
C THR A 436 -16.90 13.93 -15.56
N LEU A 437 -16.57 13.96 -16.85
CA LEU A 437 -15.20 13.80 -17.33
C LEU A 437 -14.27 14.84 -16.70
N THR A 438 -14.66 16.13 -16.74
CA THR A 438 -13.87 17.20 -16.11
C THR A 438 -13.67 16.97 -14.59
N GLN A 439 -14.60 16.34 -13.91
CA GLN A 439 -14.44 16.00 -12.49
C GLN A 439 -13.47 14.83 -12.29
N ALA A 440 -13.53 13.81 -13.14
CA ALA A 440 -12.60 12.69 -13.14
C ALA A 440 -11.16 13.17 -13.42
N GLU A 441 -10.95 14.02 -14.41
CA GLU A 441 -9.65 14.66 -14.72
C GLU A 441 -9.10 15.43 -13.51
N LYS A 442 -9.94 16.22 -12.85
CA LYS A 442 -9.55 16.95 -11.63
C LYS A 442 -9.23 16.02 -10.48
N SER A 443 -9.90 14.88 -10.34
CA SER A 443 -9.60 13.87 -9.35
C SER A 443 -8.22 13.25 -9.59
N TYR A 444 -7.95 12.87 -10.83
CA TYR A 444 -6.64 12.38 -11.24
C TYR A 444 -5.51 13.38 -10.92
N ASP A 445 -5.68 14.63 -11.34
CA ASP A 445 -4.70 15.70 -11.10
C ASP A 445 -4.44 15.93 -9.60
N ARG A 446 -5.52 15.95 -8.78
CA ARG A 446 -5.40 16.11 -7.31
C ARG A 446 -4.63 14.95 -6.69
N THR A 447 -4.93 13.74 -7.09
CA THR A 447 -4.28 12.52 -6.60
C THR A 447 -2.80 12.53 -6.97
N MET A 448 -2.48 12.71 -8.25
CA MET A 448 -1.09 12.68 -8.72
C MET A 448 -0.25 13.83 -8.16
N LYS A 449 -0.87 14.98 -7.87
CA LYS A 449 -0.19 16.08 -7.18
C LYS A 449 0.24 15.72 -5.75
N ILE A 450 -0.47 14.83 -5.07
CA ILE A 450 -0.15 14.41 -3.70
C ILE A 450 0.88 13.28 -3.71
N VAL A 451 0.71 12.27 -4.56
CA VAL A 451 1.50 11.04 -4.50
C VAL A 451 2.58 10.91 -5.57
N GLY A 452 2.53 11.71 -6.63
CA GLY A 452 3.37 11.50 -7.83
C GLY A 452 4.87 11.59 -7.58
N GLU A 453 5.32 12.55 -6.76
CA GLU A 453 6.75 12.70 -6.40
C GLU A 453 7.24 11.51 -5.57
N GLY A 454 6.45 11.08 -4.57
CA GLY A 454 6.77 9.93 -3.73
C GLY A 454 6.80 8.63 -4.53
N LEU A 455 5.81 8.42 -5.40
CA LEU A 455 5.76 7.27 -6.31
C LEU A 455 7.01 7.20 -7.19
N GLN A 456 7.39 8.31 -7.82
CA GLN A 456 8.59 8.37 -8.66
C GLN A 456 9.86 8.09 -7.86
N THR A 457 9.95 8.59 -6.61
CA THR A 457 11.08 8.32 -5.71
C THR A 457 11.20 6.83 -5.40
N VAL A 458 10.10 6.18 -5.03
CA VAL A 458 10.05 4.74 -4.76
C VAL A 458 10.42 3.94 -6.00
N GLN A 459 9.82 4.25 -7.15
CA GLN A 459 10.09 3.53 -8.41
C GLN A 459 11.55 3.69 -8.87
N ASN A 460 12.14 4.88 -8.72
CA ASN A 460 13.55 5.11 -9.03
C ASN A 460 14.48 4.29 -8.12
N TYR A 461 14.16 4.21 -6.83
CA TYR A 461 14.90 3.36 -5.89
C TYR A 461 14.81 1.89 -6.29
N LEU A 462 13.62 1.37 -6.52
CA LEU A 462 13.42 -0.04 -6.90
C LEU A 462 14.15 -0.37 -8.21
N ALA A 463 14.12 0.53 -9.18
CA ALA A 463 14.85 0.39 -10.45
C ALA A 463 16.38 0.46 -10.29
N SER A 464 16.90 1.10 -9.22
CA SER A 464 18.32 1.19 -8.90
C SER A 464 18.87 -0.04 -8.17
N LEU A 465 17.97 -0.89 -7.64
CA LEU A 465 18.40 -2.13 -7.00
C LEU A 465 19.18 -3.00 -7.99
N PRO A 466 20.29 -3.60 -7.57
CA PRO A 466 21.09 -4.41 -8.47
C PRO A 466 20.20 -5.50 -9.07
N PRO A 467 20.28 -5.72 -10.41
CA PRO A 467 19.65 -6.88 -10.99
C PRO A 467 20.25 -8.09 -10.29
N VAL A 468 19.40 -8.91 -9.74
CA VAL A 468 19.82 -10.22 -9.25
C VAL A 468 20.06 -11.03 -10.49
N ALA A 469 21.33 -11.38 -10.73
CA ALA A 469 21.82 -11.98 -11.96
C ALA A 469 21.22 -13.37 -12.22
#